data_0376a66d5eb922f930cf638d87f93262
#
_entry.id   0376a66d5eb922f930cf638d87f93262
#
_cell.length_a   1.000
_cell.length_b   1.000
_cell.length_c   1.000
_cell.angle_alpha   90.00
_cell.angle_beta   90.00
_cell.angle_gamma   90.00
#
_symmetry.space_group_name_H-M   'P 1'
#
loop_
_entity.id
_entity.type
_entity.pdbx_description
1 polymer ?
#
loop_
_entity_poly.entity_id
_entity_poly.type
_entity_poly.pdbx_seq_one_letter_code
_entity_poly.pdbx_strand_id
1 'polypeptide(L)'
;MIRKIIKIDEEKCNGCGACAAACHEGAIDMVNGKARLMREDYCDGLGDCLPACPTGAITFEEREAPEYNEEAVKKAKMHKAAAMFHGGCPGSRSRAIERKNEDPKSTNTVSESRLRQWPVQIKLVPVTAPYFENADLLISADCAAYAYGNFHADFIKNRITLIGCPKLDDTDYSEKLTEIIALNNIKSVTVVRMEVPCCGGIENAAKQAVKRSGKFIPWHVVT
;
A
#
# COMPACT_ATOMS: atom_id res chain seq x y z
N MET A 1 23.64 19.48 -20.87
CA MET A 1 23.21 20.12 -22.17
C MET A 1 22.57 21.47 -21.85
N ILE A 2 22.67 22.43 -22.77
CA ILE A 2 21.95 23.71 -22.63
C ILE A 2 20.47 23.45 -22.89
N ARG A 3 19.61 23.78 -21.92
CA ARG A 3 18.16 23.62 -22.04
C ARG A 3 17.40 24.69 -21.22
N LYS A 4 16.14 24.86 -21.58
CA LYS A 4 15.22 25.74 -20.87
C LYS A 4 14.79 25.08 -19.58
N ILE A 5 14.97 25.79 -18.46
CA ILE A 5 14.66 25.34 -17.10
C ILE A 5 14.04 26.48 -16.31
N ILE A 6 13.29 26.19 -15.27
CA ILE A 6 12.75 27.25 -14.40
C ILE A 6 13.82 27.79 -13.45
N LYS A 7 13.70 29.09 -13.13
CA LYS A 7 14.43 29.78 -12.06
C LYS A 7 13.43 30.39 -11.10
N ILE A 8 13.66 30.20 -9.81
CA ILE A 8 12.79 30.73 -8.75
C ILE A 8 13.56 31.84 -8.00
N ASP A 9 12.98 33.03 -7.98
CA ASP A 9 13.46 34.15 -7.22
C ASP A 9 12.93 34.06 -5.78
N GLU A 10 13.82 33.71 -4.84
CA GLU A 10 13.45 33.51 -3.45
C GLU A 10 13.02 34.83 -2.75
N GLU A 11 13.48 35.99 -3.21
CA GLU A 11 13.08 37.27 -2.62
C GLU A 11 11.63 37.61 -2.96
N LYS A 12 11.19 37.30 -4.20
CA LYS A 12 9.80 37.47 -4.64
C LYS A 12 8.85 36.36 -4.15
N CYS A 13 9.41 35.22 -3.75
CA CYS A 13 8.59 34.09 -3.30
C CYS A 13 7.96 34.40 -1.94
N ASN A 14 6.63 34.32 -1.85
CA ASN A 14 5.87 34.49 -0.61
C ASN A 14 5.63 33.19 0.18
N GLY A 15 6.12 32.03 -0.32
CA GLY A 15 6.01 30.75 0.37
C GLY A 15 4.63 30.06 0.25
N CYS A 16 3.76 30.45 -0.67
CA CYS A 16 2.40 29.91 -0.78
C CYS A 16 2.33 28.43 -1.22
N GLY A 17 3.39 27.87 -1.79
CA GLY A 17 3.46 26.47 -2.22
C GLY A 17 2.69 26.12 -3.52
N ALA A 18 1.99 27.07 -4.14
CA ALA A 18 1.17 26.82 -5.32
C ALA A 18 1.97 26.24 -6.50
N CYS A 19 3.20 26.70 -6.70
CA CYS A 19 4.09 26.18 -7.75
C CYS A 19 4.57 24.75 -7.49
N ALA A 20 4.79 24.37 -6.23
CA ALA A 20 5.14 22.99 -5.87
C ALA A 20 3.95 22.04 -6.10
N ALA A 21 2.73 22.51 -5.82
CA ALA A 21 1.52 21.76 -6.10
C ALA A 21 1.22 21.63 -7.61
N ALA A 22 1.55 22.66 -8.40
CA ALA A 22 1.36 22.66 -9.85
C ALA A 22 2.46 21.94 -10.63
N CYS A 23 3.59 21.62 -10.00
CA CYS A 23 4.66 20.87 -10.64
C CYS A 23 4.32 19.40 -10.73
N HIS A 24 3.84 18.95 -11.88
CA HIS A 24 3.46 17.56 -12.11
C HIS A 24 4.64 16.60 -11.93
N GLU A 25 5.86 17.03 -12.21
CA GLU A 25 7.07 16.20 -12.14
C GLU A 25 7.71 16.17 -10.74
N GLY A 26 7.23 17.02 -9.82
CA GLY A 26 7.74 17.07 -8.45
C GLY A 26 9.17 17.60 -8.35
N ALA A 27 9.57 18.45 -9.28
CA ALA A 27 10.90 19.10 -9.31
C ALA A 27 11.05 20.22 -8.27
N ILE A 28 9.92 20.82 -7.83
CA ILE A 28 9.87 21.93 -6.88
C ILE A 28 9.47 21.42 -5.50
N ASP A 29 10.18 21.87 -4.46
CA ASP A 29 9.81 21.61 -3.07
C ASP A 29 9.90 22.88 -2.24
N MET A 30 9.31 22.85 -1.02
CA MET A 30 9.31 23.96 -0.08
C MET A 30 10.45 23.79 0.94
N VAL A 31 11.42 24.72 0.93
CA VAL A 31 12.56 24.70 1.86
C VAL A 31 12.56 26.00 2.64
N ASN A 32 12.49 25.93 3.96
CA ASN A 32 12.45 27.09 4.87
C ASN A 32 11.37 28.13 4.48
N GLY A 33 10.19 27.65 4.04
CA GLY A 33 9.07 28.50 3.65
C GLY A 33 9.22 29.18 2.27
N LYS A 34 10.19 28.78 1.46
CA LYS A 34 10.39 29.27 0.09
C LYS A 34 10.40 28.09 -0.89
N ALA A 35 9.88 28.31 -2.09
CA ALA A 35 9.94 27.31 -3.15
C ALA A 35 11.36 27.25 -3.73
N ARG A 36 11.86 26.04 -3.97
CA ARG A 36 13.15 25.77 -4.61
C ARG A 36 13.05 24.67 -5.65
N LEU A 37 13.81 24.80 -6.73
CA LEU A 37 14.03 23.72 -7.69
C LEU A 37 15.05 22.74 -7.10
N MET A 38 14.57 21.61 -6.59
CA MET A 38 15.39 20.62 -5.90
C MET A 38 16.03 19.61 -6.86
N ARG A 39 15.36 19.32 -7.96
CA ARG A 39 15.77 18.33 -8.94
C ARG A 39 15.64 18.90 -10.35
N GLU A 40 16.77 19.34 -10.89
CA GLU A 40 16.82 19.90 -12.24
C GLU A 40 16.48 18.87 -13.31
N ASP A 41 16.91 17.63 -13.10
CA ASP A 41 16.62 16.48 -13.97
C ASP A 41 15.14 16.04 -13.94
N TYR A 42 14.33 16.57 -13.01
CA TYR A 42 12.88 16.35 -12.97
C TYR A 42 12.08 17.47 -13.65
N CYS A 43 12.68 18.66 -13.86
CA CYS A 43 12.02 19.74 -14.55
C CYS A 43 11.95 19.44 -16.06
N ASP A 44 10.75 19.30 -16.62
CA ASP A 44 10.52 19.10 -18.05
C ASP A 44 10.66 20.39 -18.89
N GLY A 45 10.63 21.57 -18.24
CA GLY A 45 10.72 22.88 -18.89
C GLY A 45 9.40 23.35 -19.53
N LEU A 46 8.26 22.67 -19.27
CA LEU A 46 6.95 23.08 -19.80
C LEU A 46 6.39 24.33 -19.12
N GLY A 47 6.66 24.49 -17.82
CA GLY A 47 6.37 25.74 -17.10
C GLY A 47 4.98 25.84 -16.51
N ASP A 48 4.30 24.76 -16.23
CA ASP A 48 2.97 24.71 -15.56
C ASP A 48 2.99 25.43 -14.20
N CYS A 49 4.14 25.53 -13.58
CA CYS A 49 4.33 26.25 -12.33
C CYS A 49 4.33 27.77 -12.46
N LEU A 50 4.57 28.35 -13.68
CA LEU A 50 4.63 29.81 -13.88
C LEU A 50 3.26 30.49 -13.62
N PRO A 51 2.15 30.07 -14.27
CA PRO A 51 0.85 30.68 -14.05
C PRO A 51 0.31 30.46 -12.63
N ALA A 52 0.82 29.44 -11.94
CA ALA A 52 0.42 29.14 -10.56
C ALA A 52 1.08 30.07 -9.53
N CYS A 53 2.14 30.81 -9.91
CA CYS A 53 2.84 31.69 -9.00
C CYS A 53 2.18 33.08 -8.90
N PRO A 54 1.51 33.44 -7.77
CA PRO A 54 0.80 34.72 -7.66
C PRO A 54 1.73 35.95 -7.59
N THR A 55 3.02 35.75 -7.28
CA THR A 55 4.01 36.82 -7.17
C THR A 55 4.91 36.93 -8.39
N GLY A 56 4.75 36.09 -9.39
CA GLY A 56 5.63 36.07 -10.56
C GLY A 56 7.11 35.77 -10.23
N ALA A 57 7.34 35.01 -9.15
CA ALA A 57 8.71 34.69 -8.71
C ALA A 57 9.39 33.63 -9.60
N ILE A 58 8.67 33.04 -10.58
CA ILE A 58 9.19 31.96 -11.43
C ILE A 58 9.38 32.48 -12.84
N THR A 59 10.57 32.27 -13.39
CA THR A 59 10.92 32.62 -14.77
C THR A 59 11.62 31.44 -15.43
N PHE A 60 11.74 31.49 -16.76
CA PHE A 60 12.62 30.58 -17.47
C PHE A 60 14.02 31.14 -17.62
N GLU A 61 15.01 30.26 -17.55
CA GLU A 61 16.38 30.56 -18.00
C GLU A 61 16.90 29.44 -18.89
N GLU A 62 17.75 29.76 -19.84
CA GLU A 62 18.50 28.80 -20.63
C GLU A 62 19.88 28.66 -20.02
N ARG A 63 20.20 27.48 -19.51
CA ARG A 63 21.53 27.19 -18.95
C ARG A 63 21.86 25.70 -19.08
N GLU A 64 23.10 25.42 -18.78
CA GLU A 64 23.52 24.02 -18.69
C GLU A 64 22.82 23.35 -17.50
N ALA A 65 22.09 22.27 -17.80
CA ALA A 65 21.38 21.47 -16.82
C ALA A 65 21.36 19.98 -17.24
N PRO A 66 21.18 19.05 -16.27
CA PRO A 66 21.00 17.62 -16.55
C PRO A 66 19.81 17.39 -17.49
N GLU A 67 19.88 16.34 -18.28
CA GLU A 67 18.78 15.92 -19.14
C GLU A 67 17.56 15.52 -18.28
N TYR A 68 16.36 15.75 -18.83
CA TYR A 68 15.12 15.33 -18.18
C TYR A 68 15.06 13.81 -18.06
N ASN A 69 14.84 13.32 -16.85
CA ASN A 69 14.85 11.88 -16.54
C ASN A 69 13.44 11.39 -16.20
N GLU A 70 12.68 11.05 -17.25
CA GLU A 70 11.31 10.56 -17.12
C GLU A 70 11.20 9.29 -16.24
N GLU A 71 12.18 8.38 -16.33
CA GLU A 71 12.17 7.16 -15.52
C GLU A 71 12.35 7.43 -14.04
N ALA A 72 13.24 8.36 -13.69
CA ALA A 72 13.44 8.77 -12.30
C ALA A 72 12.20 9.47 -11.74
N VAL A 73 11.53 10.30 -12.55
CA VAL A 73 10.26 10.95 -12.20
C VAL A 73 9.16 9.91 -11.96
N LYS A 74 8.99 8.94 -12.86
CA LYS A 74 8.02 7.84 -12.68
C LYS A 74 8.27 7.05 -11.39
N LYS A 75 9.53 6.70 -11.12
CA LYS A 75 9.91 6.02 -9.87
C LYS A 75 9.59 6.88 -8.64
N ALA A 76 9.90 8.18 -8.67
CA ALA A 76 9.61 9.08 -7.56
C ALA A 76 8.10 9.26 -7.33
N LYS A 77 7.30 9.34 -8.39
CA LYS A 77 5.83 9.37 -8.31
C LYS A 77 5.27 8.09 -7.69
N MET A 78 5.79 6.93 -8.06
CA MET A 78 5.41 5.64 -7.46
C MET A 78 5.78 5.58 -5.97
N HIS A 79 6.97 6.03 -5.60
CA HIS A 79 7.38 6.11 -4.19
C HIS A 79 6.54 7.12 -3.38
N LYS A 80 6.21 8.28 -3.97
CA LYS A 80 5.34 9.29 -3.34
C LYS A 80 3.91 8.79 -3.18
N ALA A 81 3.37 8.10 -4.17
CA ALA A 81 2.07 7.43 -4.09
C ALA A 81 2.08 6.34 -3.00
N ALA A 82 3.10 5.51 -2.92
CA ALA A 82 3.27 4.53 -1.85
C ALA A 82 3.38 5.20 -0.46
N ALA A 83 4.07 6.34 -0.34
CA ALA A 83 4.19 7.10 0.90
C ALA A 83 2.88 7.83 1.29
N MET A 84 2.07 8.30 0.34
CA MET A 84 0.75 8.89 0.61
C MET A 84 -0.26 7.86 1.15
N PHE A 85 -0.13 6.57 0.80
CA PHE A 85 -0.90 5.49 1.44
C PHE A 85 -0.54 5.29 2.92
N HIS A 86 0.51 5.93 3.43
CA HIS A 86 0.89 5.88 4.85
C HIS A 86 0.18 6.93 5.72
N GLY A 87 -0.66 7.80 5.14
CA GLY A 87 -1.39 8.88 5.82
C GLY A 87 -2.76 8.53 6.36
N GLY A 88 -3.14 7.25 6.47
CA GLY A 88 -4.41 6.80 7.03
C GLY A 88 -4.48 6.87 8.57
N CYS A 89 -5.71 6.74 9.11
CA CYS A 89 -5.95 6.50 10.54
C CYS A 89 -4.97 5.44 11.09
N PRO A 90 -4.48 5.54 12.35
CA PRO A 90 -3.57 4.55 12.93
C PRO A 90 -4.05 3.10 12.84
N GLY A 91 -5.37 2.86 12.81
CA GLY A 91 -5.99 1.55 12.61
C GLY A 91 -5.87 0.98 11.19
N SER A 92 -5.62 1.81 10.18
CA SER A 92 -5.48 1.39 8.77
C SER A 92 -4.02 1.29 8.31
N ARG A 93 -3.07 1.69 9.15
CA ARG A 93 -1.65 1.67 8.77
C ARG A 93 -1.14 0.23 8.63
N SER A 94 -0.74 -0.14 7.42
CA SER A 94 -0.12 -1.44 7.16
C SER A 94 1.24 -1.56 7.85
N ARG A 95 1.45 -2.65 8.56
CA ARG A 95 2.73 -2.98 9.19
C ARG A 95 2.91 -4.49 9.32
N ALA A 96 4.12 -4.97 9.13
CA ALA A 96 4.53 -6.29 9.55
C ALA A 96 4.81 -6.28 11.07
N ILE A 97 4.49 -7.36 11.74
CA ILE A 97 4.79 -7.58 13.16
C ILE A 97 5.85 -8.66 13.25
N GLU A 98 7.09 -8.26 13.51
CA GLU A 98 8.17 -9.20 13.72
C GLU A 98 8.04 -9.80 15.13
N ARG A 99 7.96 -11.13 15.20
CA ARG A 99 8.01 -11.87 16.47
C ARG A 99 9.30 -12.67 16.54
N LYS A 100 10.02 -12.52 17.63
CA LYS A 100 11.19 -13.39 17.93
C LYS A 100 10.66 -14.80 18.11
N ASN A 101 11.37 -15.76 17.52
CA ASN A 101 11.10 -17.18 17.77
C ASN A 101 11.36 -17.44 19.25
N GLU A 102 10.31 -17.62 20.03
CA GLU A 102 10.41 -17.96 21.43
C GLU A 102 10.66 -19.47 21.57
N ASP A 103 11.56 -19.81 22.49
CA ASP A 103 11.85 -21.20 22.86
C ASP A 103 10.60 -21.96 23.32
N PRO A 104 10.45 -23.26 22.97
CA PRO A 104 9.24 -24.04 23.25
C PRO A 104 9.04 -24.42 24.72
N LYS A 105 9.64 -23.71 25.68
CA LYS A 105 9.63 -24.06 27.10
C LYS A 105 8.82 -23.16 28.03
N SER A 106 7.87 -22.36 27.55
CA SER A 106 6.98 -21.66 28.49
C SER A 106 5.68 -22.44 28.66
N THR A 107 5.50 -23.03 29.81
CA THR A 107 4.29 -23.74 30.26
C THR A 107 3.15 -22.80 30.70
N ASN A 108 3.19 -21.54 30.32
CA ASN A 108 2.10 -20.60 30.58
C ASN A 108 1.03 -20.71 29.51
N THR A 109 -0.16 -21.12 29.92
CA THR A 109 -1.39 -21.31 29.13
C THR A 109 -1.99 -20.01 28.55
N VAL A 110 -1.26 -18.93 28.50
CA VAL A 110 -1.69 -17.71 27.83
C VAL A 110 -1.46 -17.86 26.33
N SER A 111 -2.55 -17.98 25.57
CA SER A 111 -2.48 -18.02 24.09
C SER A 111 -1.97 -16.68 23.57
N GLU A 112 -0.74 -16.63 23.12
CA GLU A 112 -0.14 -15.45 22.51
C GLU A 112 -0.68 -15.21 21.11
N SER A 113 -0.85 -13.94 20.74
CA SER A 113 -1.22 -13.58 19.38
C SER A 113 -0.15 -14.04 18.39
N ARG A 114 -0.53 -14.76 17.35
CA ARG A 114 0.35 -15.20 16.25
C ARG A 114 0.26 -14.31 15.00
N LEU A 115 -0.44 -13.18 15.11
CA LEU A 115 -0.60 -12.24 14.01
C LEU A 115 0.74 -11.60 13.62
N ARG A 116 1.00 -11.52 12.31
CA ARG A 116 2.28 -11.05 11.76
C ARG A 116 2.16 -9.79 10.89
N GLN A 117 0.94 -9.31 10.65
CA GLN A 117 0.70 -8.08 9.89
C GLN A 117 -0.49 -7.31 10.43
N TRP A 118 -0.61 -6.07 9.99
CA TRP A 118 -1.73 -5.19 10.19
C TRP A 118 -1.89 -4.30 8.93
N PRO A 119 -3.11 -3.98 8.46
CA PRO A 119 -4.42 -4.40 8.98
C PRO A 119 -4.75 -5.87 8.63
N VAL A 120 -5.84 -6.41 9.20
CA VAL A 120 -6.32 -7.78 8.93
C VAL A 120 -7.58 -7.80 8.06
N GLN A 121 -8.40 -6.76 8.10
CA GLN A 121 -9.64 -6.67 7.33
C GLN A 121 -9.34 -6.58 5.82
N ILE A 122 -9.99 -7.44 5.02
CA ILE A 122 -9.83 -7.47 3.56
C ILE A 122 -10.03 -6.08 2.95
N LYS A 123 -11.02 -5.32 3.42
CA LYS A 123 -11.30 -3.97 2.92
C LYS A 123 -10.19 -2.97 3.19
N LEU A 124 -9.43 -3.13 4.26
CA LEU A 124 -8.41 -2.18 4.72
C LEU A 124 -7.00 -2.54 4.26
N VAL A 125 -6.71 -3.81 4.03
CA VAL A 125 -5.37 -4.25 3.62
C VAL A 125 -5.01 -3.68 2.25
N PRO A 126 -3.77 -3.22 2.00
CA PRO A 126 -3.35 -2.83 0.66
C PRO A 126 -3.27 -4.06 -0.27
N VAL A 127 -3.45 -3.86 -1.56
CA VAL A 127 -3.35 -4.95 -2.56
C VAL A 127 -1.92 -5.48 -2.72
N THR A 128 -0.91 -4.66 -2.41
CA THR A 128 0.51 -5.04 -2.40
C THR A 128 1.16 -4.63 -1.09
N ALA A 129 1.90 -5.54 -0.47
CA ALA A 129 2.69 -5.26 0.73
C ALA A 129 3.84 -6.27 0.85
N PRO A 130 4.96 -5.91 1.49
CA PRO A 130 6.11 -6.81 1.65
C PRO A 130 5.77 -8.13 2.36
N TYR A 131 4.79 -8.13 3.24
CA TYR A 131 4.39 -9.34 3.98
C TYR A 131 3.62 -10.35 3.12
N PHE A 132 3.17 -9.99 1.91
CA PHE A 132 2.58 -10.94 0.96
C PHE A 132 3.63 -11.73 0.17
N GLU A 133 4.88 -11.30 0.18
CA GLU A 133 5.93 -12.01 -0.55
C GLU A 133 6.18 -13.40 0.06
N ASN A 134 6.04 -14.43 -0.75
CA ASN A 134 6.13 -15.84 -0.36
C ASN A 134 5.20 -16.24 0.81
N ALA A 135 4.03 -15.63 0.90
CA ALA A 135 3.10 -15.85 1.99
C ALA A 135 2.19 -17.06 1.79
N ASP A 136 1.93 -17.76 2.89
CA ASP A 136 0.76 -18.62 3.05
C ASP A 136 -0.40 -17.73 3.51
N LEU A 137 -1.44 -17.60 2.69
CA LEU A 137 -2.55 -16.68 2.92
C LEU A 137 -3.69 -17.40 3.66
N LEU A 138 -4.14 -16.82 4.77
CA LEU A 138 -5.35 -17.23 5.47
C LEU A 138 -6.47 -16.22 5.16
N ILE A 139 -7.58 -16.68 4.61
CA ILE A 139 -8.80 -15.91 4.41
C ILE A 139 -9.85 -16.47 5.36
N SER A 140 -10.27 -15.68 6.35
CA SER A 140 -11.16 -16.18 7.40
C SER A 140 -12.41 -15.34 7.55
N ALA A 141 -13.53 -16.02 7.83
CA ALA A 141 -14.73 -15.34 8.31
C ALA A 141 -14.49 -14.72 9.68
N ASP A 142 -15.00 -13.50 9.92
CA ASP A 142 -14.85 -12.77 11.20
C ASP A 142 -15.25 -13.63 12.41
N CYS A 143 -16.33 -14.39 12.30
CA CYS A 143 -16.83 -15.24 13.38
C CYS A 143 -15.90 -16.41 13.74
N ALA A 144 -15.05 -16.88 12.82
CA ALA A 144 -14.29 -18.12 13.00
C ALA A 144 -13.28 -18.00 14.15
N ALA A 145 -12.60 -16.85 14.28
CA ALA A 145 -11.64 -16.62 15.35
C ALA A 145 -12.30 -16.51 16.74
N TYR A 146 -13.55 -16.06 16.80
CA TYR A 146 -14.33 -16.00 18.04
C TYR A 146 -14.93 -17.35 18.43
N ALA A 147 -15.27 -18.18 17.42
CA ALA A 147 -15.88 -19.48 17.66
C ALA A 147 -14.85 -20.55 18.04
N TYR A 148 -13.61 -20.45 17.54
CA TYR A 148 -12.56 -21.44 17.73
C TYR A 148 -11.43 -20.94 18.64
N GLY A 149 -11.37 -21.46 19.87
CA GLY A 149 -10.47 -20.98 20.90
C GLY A 149 -8.97 -21.08 20.59
N ASN A 150 -8.55 -22.06 19.76
CA ASN A 150 -7.14 -22.25 19.40
C ASN A 150 -6.77 -21.62 18.03
N PHE A 151 -7.55 -20.63 17.58
CA PHE A 151 -7.46 -20.07 16.23
C PHE A 151 -6.07 -19.53 15.87
N HIS A 152 -5.41 -18.89 16.84
CA HIS A 152 -4.06 -18.34 16.60
C HIS A 152 -3.01 -19.43 16.39
N ALA A 153 -3.07 -20.54 17.13
CA ALA A 153 -2.09 -21.61 17.02
C ALA A 153 -2.30 -22.45 15.75
N ASP A 154 -3.55 -22.73 15.38
CA ASP A 154 -3.87 -23.67 14.31
C ASP A 154 -4.00 -22.98 12.94
N PHE A 155 -4.47 -21.74 12.91
CA PHE A 155 -4.77 -21.04 11.66
C PHE A 155 -3.89 -19.83 11.39
N ILE A 156 -3.65 -18.94 12.38
CA ILE A 156 -2.89 -17.71 12.14
C ILE A 156 -1.38 -17.96 12.09
N LYS A 157 -0.89 -18.91 12.86
CA LYS A 157 0.56 -19.20 12.94
C LYS A 157 1.15 -19.43 11.55
N ASN A 158 2.20 -18.67 11.23
CA ASN A 158 2.93 -18.70 9.95
C ASN A 158 2.11 -18.29 8.71
N ARG A 159 0.93 -17.69 8.87
CA ARG A 159 0.12 -17.20 7.75
C ARG A 159 -0.10 -15.70 7.82
N ILE A 160 -0.29 -15.09 6.67
CA ILE A 160 -0.80 -13.73 6.54
C ILE A 160 -2.32 -13.81 6.54
N THR A 161 -2.95 -13.13 7.48
CA THR A 161 -4.36 -13.32 7.80
C THR A 161 -5.22 -12.18 7.29
N LEU A 162 -6.20 -12.50 6.47
CA LEU A 162 -7.24 -11.59 6.00
C LEU A 162 -8.59 -12.05 6.52
N ILE A 163 -9.38 -11.12 7.06
CA ILE A 163 -10.70 -11.43 7.62
C ILE A 163 -11.78 -10.58 6.97
N GLY A 164 -13.01 -11.05 7.01
CA GLY A 164 -14.17 -10.30 6.55
C GLY A 164 -15.48 -11.07 6.75
N CYS A 165 -16.58 -10.35 6.66
CA CYS A 165 -17.92 -10.92 6.74
C CYS A 165 -18.75 -10.53 5.50
N PRO A 166 -18.97 -11.44 4.54
CA PRO A 166 -19.73 -11.14 3.32
C PRO A 166 -21.20 -10.79 3.59
N LYS A 167 -21.69 -11.07 4.81
CA LYS A 167 -23.05 -10.71 5.23
C LYS A 167 -23.16 -9.27 5.73
N LEU A 168 -22.10 -8.78 6.41
CA LEU A 168 -22.08 -7.44 7.01
C LEU A 168 -21.42 -6.40 6.11
N ASP A 169 -20.44 -6.81 5.34
CA ASP A 169 -19.75 -5.92 4.42
C ASP A 169 -20.48 -5.91 3.07
N ASP A 170 -20.93 -4.75 2.65
CA ASP A 170 -21.55 -4.54 1.34
C ASP A 170 -20.46 -4.42 0.25
N THR A 171 -19.78 -5.54 -0.03
CA THR A 171 -18.67 -5.57 -1.00
C THR A 171 -18.43 -6.97 -1.56
N ASP A 172 -17.98 -7.04 -2.81
CA ASP A 172 -17.44 -8.26 -3.41
C ASP A 172 -15.94 -8.38 -3.11
N TYR A 173 -15.60 -9.26 -2.20
CA TYR A 173 -14.20 -9.54 -1.88
C TYR A 173 -13.40 -10.17 -3.01
N SER A 174 -14.07 -10.78 -4.01
CA SER A 174 -13.39 -11.50 -5.08
C SER A 174 -12.49 -10.61 -5.91
N GLU A 175 -12.85 -9.34 -6.14
CA GLU A 175 -12.05 -8.40 -6.91
C GLU A 175 -10.72 -8.11 -6.20
N LYS A 176 -10.79 -7.63 -4.95
CA LYS A 176 -9.60 -7.29 -4.18
C LYS A 176 -8.71 -8.49 -3.86
N LEU A 177 -9.30 -9.63 -3.55
CA LEU A 177 -8.55 -10.87 -3.35
C LEU A 177 -7.86 -11.32 -4.63
N THR A 178 -8.49 -11.13 -5.80
CA THR A 178 -7.86 -11.39 -7.11
C THR A 178 -6.61 -10.54 -7.30
N GLU A 179 -6.71 -9.24 -7.03
CA GLU A 179 -5.56 -8.32 -7.14
C GLU A 179 -4.44 -8.72 -6.18
N ILE A 180 -4.75 -9.00 -4.91
CA ILE A 180 -3.76 -9.46 -3.92
C ILE A 180 -3.04 -10.71 -4.42
N ILE A 181 -3.78 -11.71 -4.89
CA ILE A 181 -3.20 -12.98 -5.35
C ILE A 181 -2.41 -12.77 -6.65
N ALA A 182 -2.92 -11.99 -7.59
CA ALA A 182 -2.28 -11.75 -8.88
C ALA A 182 -0.96 -10.96 -8.76
N LEU A 183 -0.94 -9.92 -7.91
CA LEU A 183 0.17 -8.98 -7.81
C LEU A 183 1.28 -9.42 -6.83
N ASN A 184 1.03 -10.42 -5.97
CA ASN A 184 1.99 -10.87 -4.98
C ASN A 184 2.32 -12.36 -5.15
N ASN A 185 3.48 -12.78 -4.66
CA ASN A 185 3.92 -14.17 -4.72
C ASN A 185 3.32 -14.99 -3.57
N ILE A 186 2.04 -15.37 -3.69
CA ILE A 186 1.31 -16.18 -2.70
C ILE A 186 1.61 -17.67 -2.93
N LYS A 187 1.98 -18.39 -1.87
CA LYS A 187 2.29 -19.82 -1.91
C LYS A 187 1.06 -20.72 -1.82
N SER A 188 0.17 -20.39 -0.89
CA SER A 188 -1.05 -21.15 -0.64
C SER A 188 -2.18 -20.28 -0.13
N VAL A 189 -3.42 -20.75 -0.26
CA VAL A 189 -4.61 -20.09 0.28
C VAL A 189 -5.37 -21.07 1.17
N THR A 190 -5.57 -20.71 2.43
CA THR A 190 -6.43 -21.39 3.37
C THR A 190 -7.67 -20.55 3.63
N VAL A 191 -8.85 -21.10 3.43
CA VAL A 191 -10.12 -20.45 3.78
C VAL A 191 -10.67 -21.09 5.04
N VAL A 192 -10.99 -20.28 6.05
CA VAL A 192 -11.66 -20.75 7.27
C VAL A 192 -13.01 -20.07 7.40
N ARG A 193 -14.08 -20.86 7.53
CA ARG A 193 -15.43 -20.35 7.58
C ARG A 193 -16.30 -21.13 8.57
N MET A 194 -17.43 -20.55 8.92
CA MET A 194 -18.46 -21.24 9.70
C MET A 194 -19.39 -22.05 8.77
N GLU A 195 -20.08 -23.03 9.32
CA GLU A 195 -21.07 -23.86 8.60
C GLU A 195 -22.25 -23.05 8.04
N VAL A 196 -22.53 -21.89 8.63
CA VAL A 196 -23.71 -21.08 8.29
C VAL A 196 -23.67 -20.60 6.83
N PRO A 197 -24.82 -20.54 6.15
CA PRO A 197 -24.89 -20.20 4.72
C PRO A 197 -24.26 -18.87 4.35
N CYS A 198 -24.32 -17.86 5.22
CA CYS A 198 -23.73 -16.55 4.95
C CYS A 198 -22.20 -16.60 4.78
N CYS A 199 -21.52 -17.57 5.40
CA CYS A 199 -20.07 -17.76 5.23
C CYS A 199 -19.68 -18.39 3.89
N GLY A 200 -20.63 -18.97 3.14
CA GLY A 200 -20.36 -19.44 1.78
C GLY A 200 -19.88 -18.35 0.82
N GLY A 201 -20.23 -17.08 1.10
CA GLY A 201 -19.76 -15.93 0.32
C GLY A 201 -18.25 -15.75 0.35
N ILE A 202 -17.60 -15.94 1.51
CA ILE A 202 -16.13 -15.77 1.62
C ILE A 202 -15.38 -16.91 0.91
N GLU A 203 -15.90 -18.14 1.00
CA GLU A 203 -15.37 -19.27 0.24
C GLU A 203 -15.47 -19.03 -1.27
N ASN A 204 -16.64 -18.59 -1.74
CA ASN A 204 -16.85 -18.29 -3.14
C ASN A 204 -15.95 -17.16 -3.63
N ALA A 205 -15.79 -16.09 -2.85
CA ALA A 205 -14.90 -14.99 -3.18
C ALA A 205 -13.44 -15.44 -3.32
N ALA A 206 -12.95 -16.24 -2.37
CA ALA A 206 -11.60 -16.79 -2.42
C ALA A 206 -11.40 -17.72 -3.65
N LYS A 207 -12.37 -18.60 -3.92
CA LYS A 207 -12.38 -19.50 -5.10
C LYS A 207 -12.32 -18.72 -6.41
N GLN A 208 -13.13 -17.68 -6.54
CA GLN A 208 -13.13 -16.80 -7.72
C GLN A 208 -11.79 -16.06 -7.84
N ALA A 209 -11.26 -15.58 -6.73
CA ALA A 209 -9.98 -14.86 -6.71
C ALA A 209 -8.82 -15.75 -7.18
N VAL A 210 -8.68 -16.96 -6.66
CA VAL A 210 -7.66 -17.92 -7.12
C VAL A 210 -7.82 -18.19 -8.62
N LYS A 211 -9.06 -18.45 -9.07
CA LYS A 211 -9.34 -18.71 -10.49
C LYS A 211 -9.00 -17.52 -11.40
N ARG A 212 -9.39 -16.30 -11.01
CA ARG A 212 -9.18 -15.09 -11.81
C ARG A 212 -7.74 -14.57 -11.78
N SER A 213 -6.97 -14.91 -10.76
CA SER A 213 -5.56 -14.50 -10.66
C SER A 213 -4.67 -15.08 -11.76
N GLY A 214 -5.12 -16.12 -12.46
CA GLY A 214 -4.35 -16.84 -13.48
C GLY A 214 -3.20 -17.68 -12.92
N LYS A 215 -3.05 -17.78 -11.60
CA LYS A 215 -1.97 -18.52 -10.93
C LYS A 215 -2.46 -19.89 -10.49
N PHE A 216 -1.57 -20.88 -10.56
CA PHE A 216 -1.83 -22.21 -10.01
C PHE A 216 -1.34 -22.25 -8.56
N ILE A 217 -2.28 -22.02 -7.62
CA ILE A 217 -1.99 -21.94 -6.18
C ILE A 217 -2.80 -23.00 -5.46
N PRO A 218 -2.19 -23.86 -4.61
CA PRO A 218 -2.93 -24.78 -3.79
C PRO A 218 -3.83 -24.04 -2.81
N TRP A 219 -5.07 -24.48 -2.69
CA TRP A 219 -6.02 -23.90 -1.77
C TRP A 219 -6.90 -24.96 -1.12
N HIS A 220 -7.36 -24.72 0.10
CA HIS A 220 -8.29 -25.57 0.81
C HIS A 220 -9.23 -24.80 1.72
N VAL A 221 -10.33 -25.41 2.09
CA VAL A 221 -11.37 -24.84 2.95
C VAL A 221 -11.48 -25.68 4.22
N VAL A 222 -11.55 -24.99 5.35
CA VAL A 222 -11.86 -25.55 6.66
C VAL A 222 -13.17 -24.93 7.15
N THR A 223 -14.09 -25.79 7.60
CA THR A 223 -15.40 -25.40 8.11
C THR A 223 -15.55 -25.83 9.55
#